data_313b4d455f9b55c0dba767451d9c7e79
#
_entry.id   313b4d455f9b55c0dba767451d9c7e79
#
_cell.length_a   1.000
_cell.length_b   1.000
_cell.length_c   1.000
_cell.angle_alpha   90.00
_cell.angle_beta   90.00
_cell.angle_gamma   90.00
#
_symmetry.space_group_name_H-M   'P 1'
#
loop_
_entity.id
_entity.type
_entity.pdbx_description
1 polymer ?
#
loop_
_entity_poly.entity_id
_entity_poly.type
_entity_poly.pdbx_seq_one_letter_code
_entity_poly.pdbx_strand_id
1 'polypeptide(L)'
;MRWSGPAWGREGRLGAMDDLRVAPGPGIPDGLRVPAGELLEQFSRSSGPGGQGVNTADSRVQLSLDLSSTTALSDVQRTRALGRLAPSLAGTVLTIAASEHRSQRQNRRAARDRLATLLRDALAPEAVRRPTRPTYGSRLRRLDAKSRRSQAKAGRRRPSASD
;
A
#
# COMPACT_ATOMS: atom_id res chain seq x y z
N MET A 1 1.01 9.48 30.28
CA MET A 1 2.43 9.23 29.98
C MET A 1 2.81 10.05 28.77
N ARG A 2 3.61 11.09 28.94
CA ARG A 2 4.14 11.91 27.83
C ARG A 2 5.29 11.14 27.17
N TRP A 3 5.14 10.76 25.94
CA TRP A 3 6.20 10.19 25.13
C TRP A 3 7.18 11.30 24.72
N SER A 4 8.36 11.26 25.31
CA SER A 4 9.47 12.13 24.92
C SER A 4 10.16 11.45 23.75
N GLY A 5 9.83 11.84 22.52
CA GLY A 5 10.53 11.41 21.32
C GLY A 5 12.02 11.82 21.37
N PRO A 6 12.91 11.04 20.74
CA PRO A 6 14.33 11.35 20.71
C PRO A 6 14.58 12.68 20.03
N ALA A 7 15.41 13.51 20.64
CA ALA A 7 15.89 14.78 20.11
C ALA A 7 16.82 14.50 18.91
N TRP A 8 16.24 14.57 17.72
CA TRP A 8 17.02 14.50 16.47
C TRP A 8 17.62 15.86 16.18
N GLY A 9 18.95 15.90 16.07
CA GLY A 9 19.72 17.08 15.81
C GLY A 9 19.26 17.82 14.56
N ARG A 10 19.19 19.14 14.70
CA ARG A 10 18.95 20.08 13.60
C ARG A 10 20.20 20.18 12.75
N GLU A 11 20.33 19.30 11.77
CA GLU A 11 21.35 19.49 10.73
C GLU A 11 20.76 19.20 9.37
N GLY A 12 20.84 20.17 8.47
CA GLY A 12 20.52 20.04 7.04
C GLY A 12 19.22 20.67 6.57
N ARG A 13 19.06 21.98 6.81
CA ARG A 13 18.01 22.77 6.16
C ARG A 13 18.45 23.07 4.71
N LEU A 14 18.34 22.08 3.83
CA LEU A 14 18.45 22.27 2.39
C LEU A 14 17.06 22.51 1.82
N GLY A 15 16.78 23.76 1.43
CA GLY A 15 15.60 24.19 0.69
C GLY A 15 14.26 23.93 1.38
N ALA A 16 13.37 24.92 1.43
CA ALA A 16 12.03 24.74 2.00
C ALA A 16 11.37 23.49 1.38
N MET A 17 10.98 22.54 2.22
CA MET A 17 10.20 21.39 1.77
C MET A 17 8.83 21.89 1.33
N ASP A 18 8.46 21.56 0.11
CA ASP A 18 7.10 21.80 -0.37
C ASP A 18 6.17 20.71 0.15
N ASP A 19 4.90 21.04 0.32
CA ASP A 19 3.87 20.05 0.65
C ASP A 19 3.85 18.93 -0.39
N LEU A 20 3.55 17.72 0.05
CA LEU A 20 3.33 16.60 -0.86
C LEU A 20 1.91 16.66 -1.40
N ARG A 21 1.78 16.73 -2.71
CA ARG A 21 0.50 16.67 -3.40
C ARG A 21 0.23 15.26 -3.92
N VAL A 22 -0.89 14.70 -3.53
CA VAL A 22 -1.40 13.43 -4.05
C VAL A 22 -2.52 13.75 -5.03
N ALA A 23 -2.40 13.24 -6.25
CA ALA A 23 -3.38 13.48 -7.31
C ALA A 23 -4.77 12.92 -6.92
N PRO A 24 -5.86 13.53 -7.41
CA PRO A 24 -7.21 13.02 -7.23
C PRO A 24 -7.34 11.54 -7.60
N GLY A 25 -8.22 10.86 -6.87
CA GLY A 25 -8.46 9.43 -7.07
C GLY A 25 -9.63 8.90 -6.25
N PRO A 26 -9.92 7.62 -6.34
CA PRO A 26 -10.97 6.99 -5.52
C PRO A 26 -10.67 7.19 -4.03
N GLY A 27 -11.61 7.78 -3.29
CA GLY A 27 -11.46 8.09 -1.85
C GLY A 27 -10.82 9.44 -1.53
N ILE A 28 -10.27 10.12 -2.54
CA ILE A 28 -9.71 11.48 -2.47
C ILE A 28 -10.07 12.27 -3.74
N PRO A 29 -11.35 12.60 -3.99
CA PRO A 29 -11.79 13.24 -5.24
C PRO A 29 -11.09 14.58 -5.52
N ASP A 30 -10.76 15.32 -4.48
CA ASP A 30 -10.07 16.62 -4.59
C ASP A 30 -8.53 16.48 -4.45
N GLY A 31 -8.03 15.24 -4.42
CA GLY A 31 -6.62 14.97 -4.08
C GLY A 31 -6.35 15.07 -2.58
N LEU A 32 -5.06 15.04 -2.22
CA LEU A 32 -4.64 15.17 -0.84
C LEU A 32 -3.38 16.05 -0.79
N ARG A 33 -3.28 16.87 0.25
CA ARG A 33 -2.10 17.69 0.53
C ARG A 33 -1.55 17.34 1.90
N VAL A 34 -0.34 16.77 1.92
CA VAL A 34 0.37 16.47 3.16
C VAL A 34 1.32 17.63 3.45
N PRO A 35 1.17 18.30 4.62
CA PRO A 35 2.04 19.41 4.98
C PRO A 35 3.52 18.99 5.01
N ALA A 36 4.38 19.85 4.52
CA ALA A 36 5.82 19.61 4.50
C ALA A 36 6.40 19.33 5.90
N GLY A 37 5.84 19.96 6.93
CA GLY A 37 6.28 19.79 8.32
C GLY A 37 6.00 18.41 8.92
N GLU A 38 5.14 17.61 8.29
CA GLU A 38 4.80 16.23 8.71
C GLU A 38 5.64 15.17 7.99
N LEU A 39 6.44 15.59 7.01
CA LEU A 39 7.35 14.74 6.26
C LEU A 39 8.75 14.81 6.87
N LEU A 40 9.31 13.66 7.23
CA LEU A 40 10.69 13.55 7.68
C LEU A 40 11.56 13.04 6.54
N GLU A 41 12.49 13.87 6.07
CA GLU A 41 13.49 13.47 5.07
C GLU A 41 14.84 13.21 5.75
N GLN A 42 15.43 12.06 5.42
CA GLN A 42 16.78 11.70 5.84
C GLN A 42 17.63 11.40 4.60
N PHE A 43 18.87 11.85 4.66
CA PHE A 43 19.85 11.66 3.60
C PHE A 43 20.97 10.77 4.08
N SER A 44 21.40 9.83 3.26
CA SER A 44 22.51 8.96 3.57
C SER A 44 23.28 8.60 2.30
N ARG A 45 24.49 8.10 2.49
CA ARG A 45 25.29 7.60 1.38
C ARG A 45 24.65 6.34 0.82
N SER A 46 24.60 6.24 -0.51
CA SER A 46 24.20 4.99 -1.16
C SER A 46 25.31 3.96 -0.96
N SER A 47 24.99 2.82 -0.34
CA SER A 47 25.90 1.68 -0.26
C SER A 47 25.89 0.94 -1.61
N GLY A 48 27.02 0.95 -2.32
CA GLY A 48 27.19 0.18 -3.57
C GLY A 48 28.66 -0.11 -3.80
N PRO A 49 29.04 -1.28 -4.35
CA PRO A 49 30.38 -1.56 -4.85
C PRO A 49 30.56 -0.75 -6.15
N GLY A 50 31.23 0.37 -6.13
CA GLY A 50 31.46 1.08 -7.38
C GLY A 50 32.20 2.38 -7.26
N GLY A 51 33.24 2.46 -7.99
CA GLY A 51 33.96 3.55 -8.69
C GLY A 51 33.96 4.95 -8.06
N GLN A 52 34.98 5.66 -8.40
CA GLN A 52 35.27 7.04 -7.97
C GLN A 52 34.03 7.96 -8.14
N GLY A 53 33.50 8.48 -7.02
CA GLY A 53 32.38 9.42 -6.99
C GLY A 53 31.10 8.93 -6.27
N VAL A 54 30.93 7.62 -6.06
CA VAL A 54 29.75 7.07 -5.35
C VAL A 54 29.81 7.32 -3.85
N ASN A 55 31.01 7.48 -3.28
CA ASN A 55 31.21 7.65 -1.85
C ASN A 55 31.21 9.10 -1.32
N THR A 56 30.99 10.10 -2.18
CA THR A 56 31.11 11.52 -1.79
C THR A 56 29.79 12.26 -1.72
N ALA A 57 28.69 11.70 -2.18
CA ALA A 57 27.39 12.37 -2.14
C ALA A 57 26.33 11.54 -1.40
N ASP A 58 25.65 12.17 -0.45
CA ASP A 58 24.49 11.61 0.27
C ASP A 58 23.27 11.56 -0.67
N SER A 59 23.33 10.68 -1.68
CA SER A 59 22.32 10.62 -2.72
C SER A 59 21.10 9.80 -2.36
N ARG A 60 21.19 8.90 -1.35
CA ARG A 60 20.06 8.13 -0.86
C ARG A 60 19.13 9.00 -0.02
N VAL A 61 17.86 8.96 -0.33
CA VAL A 61 16.81 9.71 0.37
C VAL A 61 15.85 8.71 1.03
N GLN A 62 15.56 8.92 2.30
CA GLN A 62 14.48 8.26 3.02
C GLN A 62 13.44 9.31 3.38
N LEU A 63 12.19 9.07 3.02
CA LEU A 63 11.05 9.93 3.29
C LEU A 63 10.07 9.17 4.18
N SER A 64 9.76 9.71 5.35
CA SER A 64 8.88 9.09 6.33
C SER A 64 7.67 9.98 6.62
N LEU A 65 6.51 9.36 6.80
CA LEU A 65 5.25 9.99 7.20
C LEU A 65 4.58 9.13 8.27
N ASP A 66 4.23 9.73 9.39
CA ASP A 66 3.40 9.07 10.40
C ASP A 66 1.91 9.22 10.05
N LEU A 67 1.28 8.09 9.70
CA LEU A 67 -0.13 8.05 9.31
C LEU A 67 -1.09 8.26 10.50
N SER A 68 -0.63 8.05 11.73
CA SER A 68 -1.47 8.22 12.91
C SER A 68 -1.66 9.69 13.28
N SER A 69 -0.64 10.51 13.07
CA SER A 69 -0.59 11.91 13.51
C SER A 69 -0.81 12.94 12.41
N THR A 70 -0.72 12.54 11.13
CA THR A 70 -0.88 13.48 10.00
C THR A 70 -2.24 14.17 10.01
N THR A 71 -2.25 15.47 9.79
CA THR A 71 -3.47 16.27 9.64
C THR A 71 -4.12 16.16 8.28
N ALA A 72 -3.40 15.59 7.31
CA ALA A 72 -3.87 15.44 5.94
C ALA A 72 -5.00 14.41 5.78
N LEU A 73 -5.14 13.45 6.70
CA LEU A 73 -6.09 12.35 6.60
C LEU A 73 -7.28 12.55 7.55
N SER A 74 -8.49 12.34 7.04
CA SER A 74 -9.67 12.15 7.89
C SER A 74 -9.58 10.81 8.64
N ASP A 75 -10.37 10.61 9.69
CA ASP A 75 -10.34 9.39 10.50
C ASP A 75 -10.64 8.12 9.69
N VAL A 76 -11.59 8.20 8.74
CA VAL A 76 -11.91 7.11 7.82
C VAL A 76 -10.75 6.80 6.89
N GLN A 77 -10.10 7.84 6.35
CA GLN A 77 -8.93 7.69 5.48
C GLN A 77 -7.74 7.12 6.25
N ARG A 78 -7.51 7.58 7.48
CA ARG A 78 -6.46 7.11 8.37
C ARG A 78 -6.62 5.62 8.68
N THR A 79 -7.80 5.19 9.10
CA THR A 79 -8.10 3.78 9.38
C THR A 79 -7.84 2.91 8.16
N ARG A 80 -8.27 3.38 6.98
CA ARG A 80 -8.07 2.66 5.71
C ARG A 80 -6.60 2.58 5.32
N ALA A 81 -5.86 3.68 5.43
CA ALA A 81 -4.44 3.72 5.12
C ALA A 81 -3.62 2.81 6.05
N LEU A 82 -3.86 2.89 7.36
CA LEU A 82 -3.21 2.02 8.34
C LEU A 82 -3.48 0.54 8.07
N GLY A 83 -4.72 0.17 7.75
CA GLY A 83 -5.08 -1.22 7.44
C GLY A 83 -4.43 -1.73 6.16
N ARG A 84 -4.44 -0.94 5.09
CA ARG A 84 -3.89 -1.37 3.78
C ARG A 84 -2.37 -1.38 3.72
N LEU A 85 -1.74 -0.42 4.38
CA LEU A 85 -0.29 -0.29 4.39
C LEU A 85 0.37 -1.04 5.55
N ALA A 86 -0.39 -1.73 6.41
CA ALA A 86 0.11 -2.44 7.58
C ALA A 86 1.39 -3.26 7.31
N PRO A 87 1.52 -4.02 6.19
CA PRO A 87 2.75 -4.78 5.90
C PRO A 87 3.98 -3.91 5.62
N SER A 88 3.79 -2.63 5.29
CA SER A 88 4.85 -1.68 4.91
C SER A 88 5.12 -0.64 5.98
N LEU A 89 4.44 -0.72 7.12
CA LEU A 89 4.58 0.22 8.22
C LEU A 89 5.55 -0.29 9.28
N ALA A 90 6.35 0.63 9.82
CA ALA A 90 7.05 0.44 11.09
C ALA A 90 6.22 1.13 12.19
N GLY A 91 5.38 0.36 12.89
CA GLY A 91 4.34 0.94 13.76
C GLY A 91 3.27 1.66 12.93
N THR A 92 3.21 2.98 13.01
CA THR A 92 2.30 3.83 12.22
C THR A 92 3.02 4.64 11.14
N VAL A 93 4.35 4.48 11.01
CA VAL A 93 5.19 5.27 10.12
C VAL A 93 5.44 4.53 8.82
N LEU A 94 5.09 5.19 7.72
CA LEU A 94 5.43 4.76 6.36
C LEU A 94 6.76 5.38 5.94
N THR A 95 7.74 4.55 5.58
CA THR A 95 9.06 5.00 5.13
C THR A 95 9.34 4.53 3.72
N ILE A 96 9.70 5.46 2.84
CA ILE A 96 10.07 5.23 1.44
C ILE A 96 11.54 5.57 1.25
N ALA A 97 12.30 4.64 0.71
CA ALA A 97 13.69 4.88 0.33
C ALA A 97 13.83 4.98 -1.19
N ALA A 98 14.66 5.91 -1.66
CA ALA A 98 15.03 6.07 -3.06
C ALA A 98 16.55 6.29 -3.18
N SER A 99 17.19 5.52 -4.04
CA SER A 99 18.65 5.57 -4.29
C SER A 99 19.00 5.22 -5.73
N GLU A 100 18.04 5.26 -6.65
CA GLU A 100 18.20 4.82 -8.03
C GLU A 100 19.01 5.81 -8.88
N HIS A 101 18.99 7.06 -8.49
CA HIS A 101 19.65 8.13 -9.23
C HIS A 101 20.92 8.59 -8.53
N ARG A 102 21.88 9.10 -9.30
CA ARG A 102 23.09 9.73 -8.76
C ARG A 102 22.79 11.08 -8.08
N SER A 103 21.70 11.72 -8.44
CA SER A 103 21.27 13.02 -7.89
C SER A 103 20.31 12.83 -6.72
N GLN A 104 20.67 13.38 -5.57
CA GLN A 104 19.81 13.47 -4.38
C GLN A 104 18.44 14.10 -4.71
N ARG A 105 18.43 15.14 -5.56
CA ARG A 105 17.19 15.82 -5.98
C ARG A 105 16.26 14.89 -6.76
N GLN A 106 16.81 14.03 -7.63
CA GLN A 106 16.01 13.04 -8.36
C GLN A 106 15.48 11.94 -7.44
N ASN A 107 16.30 11.44 -6.51
CA ASN A 107 15.87 10.46 -5.52
C ASN A 107 14.80 11.04 -4.59
N ARG A 108 14.92 12.30 -4.18
CA ARG A 108 13.91 13.01 -3.42
C ARG A 108 12.57 13.05 -4.14
N ARG A 109 12.58 13.39 -5.42
CA ARG A 109 11.37 13.38 -6.27
C ARG A 109 10.80 11.96 -6.38
N ALA A 110 11.62 10.97 -6.67
CA ALA A 110 11.19 9.57 -6.76
C ALA A 110 10.56 9.05 -5.46
N ALA A 111 11.14 9.38 -4.30
CA ALA A 111 10.56 9.03 -3.00
C ALA A 111 9.19 9.67 -2.78
N ARG A 112 9.05 10.96 -3.14
CA ARG A 112 7.78 11.70 -3.02
C ARG A 112 6.71 11.15 -3.95
N ASP A 113 7.05 10.85 -5.20
CA ASP A 113 6.13 10.29 -6.19
C ASP A 113 5.63 8.89 -5.75
N ARG A 114 6.51 8.06 -5.17
CA ARG A 114 6.14 6.76 -4.59
C ARG A 114 5.22 6.90 -3.40
N LEU A 115 5.55 7.80 -2.47
CA LEU A 115 4.71 8.05 -1.31
C LEU A 115 3.31 8.50 -1.72
N ALA A 116 3.23 9.43 -2.69
CA ALA A 116 1.96 9.91 -3.24
C ALA A 116 1.14 8.78 -3.89
N THR A 117 1.78 7.91 -4.66
CA THR A 117 1.13 6.76 -5.30
C THR A 117 0.61 5.77 -4.26
N LEU A 118 1.42 5.40 -3.27
CA LEU A 118 1.02 4.48 -2.20
C LEU A 118 -0.14 5.02 -1.37
N LEU A 119 -0.12 6.31 -1.04
CA LEU A 119 -1.23 6.95 -0.32
C LEU A 119 -2.50 6.92 -1.16
N ARG A 120 -2.43 7.29 -2.44
CA ARG A 120 -3.59 7.28 -3.34
C ARG A 120 -4.22 5.89 -3.44
N ASP A 121 -3.39 4.86 -3.60
CA ASP A 121 -3.85 3.48 -3.74
C ASP A 121 -4.41 2.94 -2.41
N ALA A 122 -3.81 3.30 -1.28
CA ALA A 122 -4.27 2.92 0.04
C ALA A 122 -5.60 3.59 0.42
N LEU A 123 -5.85 4.81 -0.03
CA LEU A 123 -7.06 5.56 0.27
C LEU A 123 -8.25 5.19 -0.62
N ALA A 124 -8.03 4.47 -1.72
CA ALA A 124 -9.12 4.01 -2.59
C ALA A 124 -10.14 3.16 -1.81
N PRO A 125 -11.46 3.39 -1.93
CA PRO A 125 -12.47 2.54 -1.30
C PRO A 125 -12.32 1.11 -1.80
N GLU A 126 -12.65 0.16 -0.93
CA GLU A 126 -12.71 -1.24 -1.35
C GLU A 126 -13.85 -1.44 -2.35
N ALA A 127 -13.55 -2.07 -3.47
CA ALA A 127 -14.57 -2.37 -4.46
C ALA A 127 -15.54 -3.40 -3.88
N VAL A 128 -16.80 -3.00 -3.70
CA VAL A 128 -17.85 -3.92 -3.27
C VAL A 128 -18.04 -4.97 -4.35
N ARG A 129 -17.53 -6.17 -4.13
CA ARG A 129 -17.80 -7.32 -5.00
C ARG A 129 -19.28 -7.70 -4.90
N ARG A 130 -20.05 -7.32 -5.92
CA ARG A 130 -21.42 -7.83 -6.04
C ARG A 130 -21.35 -9.32 -6.37
N PRO A 131 -22.07 -10.18 -5.62
CA PRO A 131 -22.14 -11.60 -5.95
C PRO A 131 -22.71 -11.77 -7.35
N THR A 132 -21.94 -12.39 -8.23
CA THR A 132 -22.39 -12.71 -9.58
C THR A 132 -23.24 -13.98 -9.56
N ARG A 133 -24.36 -13.97 -10.31
CA ARG A 133 -25.17 -15.19 -10.48
C ARG A 133 -24.35 -16.24 -11.23
N PRO A 134 -24.46 -17.53 -10.84
CA PRO A 134 -23.82 -18.60 -11.58
C PRO A 134 -24.24 -18.57 -13.06
N THR A 135 -23.29 -18.75 -13.97
CA THR A 135 -23.56 -18.81 -15.40
C THR A 135 -24.46 -20.01 -15.74
N TYR A 136 -25.19 -19.92 -16.84
CA TYR A 136 -26.02 -21.03 -17.33
C TYR A 136 -25.23 -22.33 -17.45
N GLY A 137 -24.04 -22.28 -18.05
CA GLY A 137 -23.17 -23.45 -18.17
C GLY A 137 -22.70 -24.02 -16.82
N SER A 138 -22.52 -23.17 -15.81
CA SER A 138 -22.19 -23.64 -14.43
C SER A 138 -23.39 -24.39 -13.82
N ARG A 139 -24.61 -23.90 -14.06
CA ARG A 139 -25.83 -24.59 -13.60
C ARG A 139 -26.01 -25.94 -14.28
N LEU A 140 -25.83 -26.03 -15.61
CA LEU A 140 -25.89 -27.29 -16.34
C LEU A 140 -24.87 -28.29 -15.83
N ARG A 141 -23.58 -27.89 -15.71
CA ARG A 141 -22.54 -28.79 -15.19
C ARG A 141 -22.86 -29.31 -13.79
N ARG A 142 -23.45 -28.47 -12.94
CA ARG A 142 -23.88 -28.88 -11.58
C ARG A 142 -25.04 -29.88 -11.65
N LEU A 143 -26.01 -29.69 -12.54
CA LEU A 143 -27.13 -30.61 -12.73
C LEU A 143 -26.65 -31.96 -13.28
N ASP A 144 -25.76 -31.94 -14.25
CA ASP A 144 -25.17 -33.17 -14.82
C ASP A 144 -24.36 -33.94 -13.76
N ALA A 145 -23.57 -33.25 -12.98
CA ALA A 145 -22.80 -33.87 -11.87
C ALA A 145 -23.74 -34.47 -10.81
N LYS A 146 -24.88 -33.78 -10.51
CA LYS A 146 -25.90 -34.30 -9.61
C LYS A 146 -26.59 -35.55 -10.19
N SER A 147 -26.96 -35.53 -11.48
CA SER A 147 -27.56 -36.66 -12.17
C SER A 147 -26.64 -37.89 -12.17
N ARG A 148 -25.39 -37.73 -12.57
CA ARG A 148 -24.37 -38.82 -12.55
C ARG A 148 -24.22 -39.43 -11.16
N ARG A 149 -24.17 -38.60 -10.10
CA ARG A 149 -24.10 -39.10 -8.71
C ARG A 149 -25.36 -39.86 -8.31
N SER A 150 -26.52 -39.38 -8.73
CA SER A 150 -27.83 -40.06 -8.48
C SER A 150 -27.89 -41.43 -9.16
N GLN A 151 -27.48 -41.51 -10.42
CA GLN A 151 -27.42 -42.76 -11.18
C GLN A 151 -26.43 -43.74 -10.52
N ALA A 152 -25.24 -43.28 -10.17
CA ALA A 152 -24.26 -44.13 -9.47
C ALA A 152 -24.79 -44.64 -8.13
N LYS A 153 -25.55 -43.80 -7.38
CA LYS A 153 -26.17 -44.21 -6.12
C LYS A 153 -27.32 -45.20 -6.35
N ALA A 154 -28.14 -45.01 -7.37
CA ALA A 154 -29.20 -45.93 -7.74
C ALA A 154 -28.66 -47.31 -8.14
N GLY A 155 -27.58 -47.37 -8.94
CA GLY A 155 -26.92 -48.62 -9.34
C GLY A 155 -26.26 -49.40 -8.19
N ARG A 156 -26.00 -48.74 -7.05
CA ARG A 156 -25.48 -49.39 -5.84
C ARG A 156 -26.57 -49.87 -4.89
N ARG A 157 -27.82 -49.57 -5.18
CA ARG A 157 -28.94 -50.03 -4.35
C ARG A 157 -29.14 -51.54 -4.58
N ARG A 158 -29.04 -52.28 -3.47
CA ARG A 158 -29.26 -53.75 -3.47
C ARG A 158 -30.63 -54.03 -4.07
N PRO A 159 -30.76 -55.00 -5.03
CA PRO A 159 -32.07 -55.42 -5.52
C PRO A 159 -32.92 -55.86 -4.31
N SER A 160 -34.15 -55.33 -4.21
CA SER A 160 -35.09 -55.86 -3.24
C SER A 160 -35.37 -57.32 -3.68
N ALA A 161 -35.12 -58.27 -2.78
CA ALA A 161 -35.61 -59.63 -2.99
C ALA A 161 -37.11 -59.55 -3.13
N SER A 162 -37.59 -59.69 -4.38
CA SER A 162 -39.00 -59.91 -4.66
C SER A 162 -39.13 -61.43 -4.84
N ASP A 163 -39.96 -62.01 -4.00
CA ASP A 163 -40.42 -63.38 -4.13
C ASP A 163 -41.01 -63.60 -5.55
#